data_4efd3cfbd0811dbabc00284c2672faf3
#
_entry.id   4efd3cfbd0811dbabc00284c2672faf3
#
_cell.length_a   1.000
_cell.length_b   1.000
_cell.length_c   1.000
_cell.angle_alpha   90.00
_cell.angle_beta   90.00
_cell.angle_gamma   90.00
#
_symmetry.space_group_name_H-M   'P 1'
#
loop_
_entity.id
_entity.type
_entity.pdbx_description
1 polymer ?
#
loop_
_entity_poly.entity_id
_entity_poly.type
_entity_poly.pdbx_seq_one_letter_code
_entity_poly.pdbx_strand_id
1 'polypeptide(L)'
;MALMNNSAPSGRPVAVPVSDAQRRIRRNPWLFTAPLVLLCLLVAILVWEVVRGNLSEATRAHWPWRLQLMPEEPLASLLAVAAGAVVARAQYARTVRPMLGWRSEYVAGELPGESKAWSTGVFNGGQHNVGVHRVDYFVVRDGDVLDGPVPEDAWLSLRETGERLAAVGLRPARDYRLVWLGTGFPLVATGTYETISVGVFSKRFIEEVRALHLRIQVVDSVGDTHERILDCLKGAREPVAAPVEQGPAAPAAVPVPRFP
;
A
#
# COMPACT_ATOMS: atom_id res chain seq x y z
N MET A 1 -51.79 34.76 0.55
CA MET A 1 -51.08 34.11 1.64
C MET A 1 -50.43 32.87 1.02
N ALA A 2 -49.19 33.02 0.52
CA ALA A 2 -48.46 32.01 -0.21
C ALA A 2 -47.37 31.45 0.71
N LEU A 3 -47.48 30.17 1.07
CA LEU A 3 -46.48 29.43 1.83
C LEU A 3 -45.29 29.12 0.92
N MET A 4 -44.19 29.83 1.12
CA MET A 4 -42.89 29.47 0.54
C MET A 4 -42.39 28.18 1.21
N ASN A 5 -42.42 27.08 0.46
CA ASN A 5 -41.86 25.79 0.86
C ASN A 5 -40.35 25.84 0.61
N ASN A 6 -39.59 26.11 1.67
CA ASN A 6 -38.12 26.19 1.64
C ASN A 6 -37.55 24.77 1.82
N SER A 7 -37.57 23.99 0.75
CA SER A 7 -36.92 22.67 0.72
C SER A 7 -35.41 22.88 0.65
N ALA A 8 -34.73 22.75 1.80
CA ALA A 8 -33.30 22.67 1.86
C ALA A 8 -32.83 21.44 1.05
N PRO A 9 -31.80 21.55 0.20
CA PRO A 9 -31.26 20.42 -0.50
C PRO A 9 -30.59 19.47 0.52
N SER A 10 -31.22 18.33 0.73
CA SER A 10 -30.61 17.24 1.51
C SER A 10 -29.46 16.64 0.69
N GLY A 11 -28.29 17.25 0.83
CA GLY A 11 -27.06 16.69 0.27
C GLY A 11 -26.76 15.34 0.94
N ARG A 12 -27.12 14.23 0.29
CA ARG A 12 -26.64 12.91 0.69
C ARG A 12 -25.10 12.95 0.68
N PRO A 13 -24.43 12.46 1.73
CA PRO A 13 -22.99 12.35 1.71
C PRO A 13 -22.60 11.41 0.59
N VAL A 14 -21.92 11.94 -0.43
CA VAL A 14 -21.36 11.13 -1.50
C VAL A 14 -20.22 10.33 -0.89
N ALA A 15 -20.46 9.05 -0.63
CA ALA A 15 -19.42 8.12 -0.25
C ALA A 15 -18.53 7.89 -1.47
N VAL A 16 -17.35 8.51 -1.48
CA VAL A 16 -16.31 8.15 -2.45
C VAL A 16 -15.88 6.72 -2.11
N PRO A 17 -16.10 5.73 -2.97
CA PRO A 17 -15.70 4.35 -2.71
C PRO A 17 -14.20 4.19 -2.95
N VAL A 18 -13.39 4.97 -2.22
CA VAL A 18 -11.94 4.83 -2.22
C VAL A 18 -11.59 3.83 -1.13
N SER A 19 -11.21 2.64 -1.54
CA SER A 19 -10.76 1.61 -0.60
C SER A 19 -9.47 2.06 0.06
N ASP A 20 -9.49 2.29 1.38
CA ASP A 20 -8.31 2.54 2.21
C ASP A 20 -7.44 1.27 2.38
N ALA A 21 -7.81 0.17 1.72
CA ALA A 21 -7.08 -1.08 1.78
C ALA A 21 -5.85 -1.04 0.86
N GLN A 22 -4.71 -1.47 1.40
CA GLN A 22 -3.52 -1.68 0.57
C GLN A 22 -3.74 -2.86 -0.38
N ARG A 23 -3.46 -2.66 -1.66
CA ARG A 23 -3.55 -3.70 -2.69
C ARG A 23 -2.22 -3.87 -3.44
N ARG A 24 -1.96 -5.08 -3.91
CA ARG A 24 -0.87 -5.33 -4.87
C ARG A 24 -1.43 -5.18 -6.28
N ILE A 25 -0.89 -4.23 -7.05
CA ILE A 25 -1.36 -3.91 -8.40
C ILE A 25 -0.54 -4.59 -9.50
N ARG A 26 0.74 -4.88 -9.23
CA ARG A 26 1.61 -5.54 -10.20
C ARG A 26 2.50 -6.56 -9.50
N ARG A 27 2.60 -7.73 -10.11
CA ARG A 27 3.52 -8.79 -9.69
C ARG A 27 4.69 -8.84 -10.66
N ASN A 28 5.90 -9.00 -10.15
CA ASN A 28 7.05 -9.24 -11.00
C ASN A 28 7.00 -10.69 -11.52
N PRO A 29 6.65 -10.91 -12.82
CA PRO A 29 6.43 -12.27 -13.33
C PRO A 29 7.72 -13.09 -13.34
N TRP A 30 8.86 -12.49 -13.74
CA TRP A 30 10.11 -13.22 -13.98
C TRP A 30 10.63 -13.95 -12.75
N LEU A 31 10.53 -13.32 -11.61
CA LEU A 31 11.03 -13.89 -10.36
C LEU A 31 10.15 -15.03 -9.83
N PHE A 32 8.90 -15.14 -10.26
CA PHE A 32 8.00 -16.24 -9.90
C PHE A 32 7.95 -17.34 -10.94
N THR A 33 8.01 -16.98 -12.23
CA THR A 33 7.86 -17.95 -13.31
C THR A 33 9.11 -18.79 -13.52
N ALA A 34 10.32 -18.25 -13.36
CA ALA A 34 11.55 -18.99 -13.64
C ALA A 34 11.72 -20.26 -12.76
N PRO A 35 11.61 -20.21 -11.42
CA PRO A 35 11.69 -21.42 -10.60
C PRO A 35 10.54 -22.40 -10.86
N LEU A 36 9.34 -21.88 -11.15
CA LEU A 36 8.19 -22.71 -11.46
C LEU A 36 8.33 -23.42 -12.80
N VAL A 37 8.82 -22.73 -13.83
CA VAL A 37 9.10 -23.34 -15.15
C VAL A 37 10.17 -24.43 -15.00
N LEU A 38 11.24 -24.15 -14.24
CA LEU A 38 12.27 -25.17 -13.97
C LEU A 38 11.67 -26.38 -13.28
N LEU A 39 10.85 -26.19 -12.26
CA LEU A 39 10.19 -27.31 -11.56
C LEU A 39 9.28 -28.09 -12.50
N CYS A 40 8.49 -27.43 -13.34
CA CYS A 40 7.63 -28.09 -14.33
C CYS A 40 8.43 -28.91 -15.35
N LEU A 41 9.57 -28.37 -15.81
CA LEU A 41 10.47 -29.11 -16.72
C LEU A 41 11.05 -30.38 -16.03
N LEU A 42 11.51 -30.25 -14.79
CA LEU A 42 12.03 -31.41 -14.05
C LEU A 42 10.95 -32.47 -13.79
N VAL A 43 9.72 -32.05 -13.47
CA VAL A 43 8.57 -32.95 -13.34
C VAL A 43 8.25 -33.64 -14.67
N ALA A 44 8.30 -32.93 -15.79
CA ALA A 44 8.10 -33.53 -17.11
C ALA A 44 9.19 -34.58 -17.45
N ILE A 45 10.45 -34.29 -17.11
CA ILE A 45 11.56 -35.24 -17.25
C ILE A 45 11.31 -36.47 -16.35
N LEU A 46 10.88 -36.27 -15.10
CA LEU A 46 10.57 -37.37 -14.19
C LEU A 46 9.46 -38.27 -14.75
N VAL A 47 8.36 -37.68 -15.23
CA VAL A 47 7.26 -38.43 -15.84
C VAL A 47 7.76 -39.22 -17.05
N TRP A 48 8.60 -38.61 -17.89
CA TRP A 48 9.24 -39.32 -19.03
C TRP A 48 10.06 -40.52 -18.58
N GLU A 49 10.96 -40.36 -17.60
CA GLU A 49 11.81 -41.45 -17.13
C GLU A 49 11.00 -42.57 -16.44
N VAL A 50 9.97 -42.22 -15.65
CA VAL A 50 9.06 -43.20 -15.02
C VAL A 50 8.30 -43.99 -16.08
N VAL A 51 7.73 -43.33 -17.10
CA VAL A 51 7.05 -44.02 -18.22
C VAL A 51 8.04 -44.93 -18.95
N ARG A 52 9.23 -44.40 -19.29
CA ARG A 52 10.28 -45.16 -19.96
C ARG A 52 10.73 -46.38 -19.14
N GLY A 53 10.89 -46.24 -17.82
CA GLY A 53 11.28 -47.32 -16.90
C GLY A 53 10.27 -48.47 -16.85
N ASN A 54 8.99 -48.17 -17.05
CA ASN A 54 7.90 -49.16 -17.05
C ASN A 54 7.68 -49.85 -18.41
N LEU A 55 8.39 -49.44 -19.48
CA LEU A 55 8.31 -50.09 -20.78
C LEU A 55 9.20 -51.33 -20.85
N SER A 56 8.78 -52.29 -21.71
CA SER A 56 9.58 -53.47 -22.00
C SER A 56 10.93 -53.08 -22.64
N GLU A 57 11.95 -53.90 -22.48
CA GLU A 57 13.27 -53.67 -23.05
C GLU A 57 13.25 -53.54 -24.59
N ALA A 58 12.44 -54.35 -25.24
CA ALA A 58 12.23 -54.25 -26.68
C ALA A 58 11.65 -52.93 -27.11
N THR A 59 10.68 -52.34 -26.36
CA THR A 59 10.09 -51.04 -26.64
C THR A 59 11.08 -49.90 -26.36
N ARG A 60 11.87 -50.00 -25.31
CA ARG A 60 12.92 -49.01 -24.96
C ARG A 60 14.03 -48.91 -26.01
N ALA A 61 14.28 -49.96 -26.79
CA ALA A 61 15.26 -49.92 -27.88
C ALA A 61 14.86 -49.03 -29.05
N HIS A 62 13.57 -48.66 -29.18
CA HIS A 62 13.04 -47.85 -30.27
C HIS A 62 12.95 -46.39 -29.90
N TRP A 63 13.10 -45.54 -30.92
CA TRP A 63 12.86 -44.10 -30.76
C TRP A 63 11.36 -43.79 -30.52
N PRO A 64 10.97 -42.88 -29.61
CA PRO A 64 11.77 -41.95 -28.82
C PRO A 64 12.27 -42.52 -27.47
N TRP A 65 11.82 -43.69 -27.03
CA TRP A 65 12.05 -44.28 -25.72
C TRP A 65 13.52 -44.64 -25.45
N ARG A 66 14.33 -44.68 -26.48
CA ARG A 66 15.77 -44.87 -26.37
C ARG A 66 16.46 -43.70 -25.69
N LEU A 67 15.86 -42.50 -25.68
CA LEU A 67 16.44 -41.30 -25.12
C LEU A 67 16.30 -41.30 -23.60
N GLN A 68 17.41 -41.45 -22.90
CA GLN A 68 17.51 -41.23 -21.46
C GLN A 68 17.88 -39.78 -21.23
N LEU A 69 16.96 -38.98 -20.60
CA LEU A 69 17.19 -37.58 -20.39
C LEU A 69 18.07 -37.34 -19.16
N MET A 70 17.81 -38.05 -18.06
CA MET A 70 18.56 -37.90 -16.84
C MET A 70 18.45 -39.15 -15.96
N PRO A 71 19.54 -39.56 -15.25
CA PRO A 71 19.46 -40.59 -14.23
C PRO A 71 18.53 -40.21 -13.08
N GLU A 72 17.91 -41.18 -12.41
CA GLU A 72 16.88 -40.94 -11.39
C GLU A 72 17.42 -40.20 -10.14
N GLU A 73 18.64 -40.56 -9.67
CA GLU A 73 19.23 -39.94 -8.48
C GLU A 73 19.46 -38.43 -8.61
N PRO A 74 20.17 -37.93 -9.66
CA PRO A 74 20.33 -36.48 -9.82
C PRO A 74 19.01 -35.76 -10.11
N LEU A 75 18.06 -36.43 -10.78
CA LEU A 75 16.74 -35.86 -11.04
C LEU A 75 15.96 -35.65 -9.74
N ALA A 76 15.95 -36.61 -8.82
CA ALA A 76 15.31 -36.48 -7.51
C ALA A 76 15.92 -35.32 -6.70
N SER A 77 17.25 -35.21 -6.70
CA SER A 77 17.96 -34.13 -6.00
C SER A 77 17.62 -32.75 -6.57
N LEU A 78 17.59 -32.60 -7.90
CA LEU A 78 17.23 -31.36 -8.58
C LEU A 78 15.77 -30.97 -8.33
N LEU A 79 14.85 -31.93 -8.31
CA LEU A 79 13.45 -31.70 -7.95
C LEU A 79 13.30 -31.20 -6.53
N ALA A 80 14.00 -31.80 -5.57
CA ALA A 80 13.99 -31.37 -4.18
C ALA A 80 14.49 -29.91 -4.03
N VAL A 81 15.60 -29.57 -4.69
CA VAL A 81 16.18 -28.22 -4.71
C VAL A 81 15.22 -27.23 -5.37
N ALA A 82 14.65 -27.57 -6.54
CA ALA A 82 13.72 -26.69 -7.26
C ALA A 82 12.44 -26.44 -6.44
N ALA A 83 11.88 -27.49 -5.83
CA ALA A 83 10.71 -27.37 -4.95
C ALA A 83 11.02 -26.50 -3.72
N GLY A 84 12.16 -26.73 -3.08
CA GLY A 84 12.65 -25.91 -1.97
C GLY A 84 12.80 -24.43 -2.35
N ALA A 85 13.36 -24.15 -3.52
CA ALA A 85 13.51 -22.79 -4.04
C ALA A 85 12.17 -22.10 -4.28
N VAL A 86 11.17 -22.82 -4.84
CA VAL A 86 9.82 -22.28 -5.03
C VAL A 86 9.18 -21.93 -3.69
N VAL A 87 9.26 -22.81 -2.70
CA VAL A 87 8.69 -22.59 -1.36
C VAL A 87 9.40 -21.45 -0.65
N ALA A 88 10.73 -21.47 -0.60
CA ALA A 88 11.53 -20.41 0.04
C ALA A 88 11.20 -19.04 -0.56
N ARG A 89 11.08 -18.98 -1.88
CA ARG A 89 10.71 -17.74 -2.55
C ARG A 89 9.29 -17.28 -2.23
N ALA A 90 8.33 -18.20 -2.18
CA ALA A 90 6.96 -17.86 -1.82
C ALA A 90 6.87 -17.32 -0.38
N GLN A 91 7.66 -17.88 0.54
CA GLN A 91 7.76 -17.37 1.91
C GLN A 91 8.44 -16.00 1.96
N TYR A 92 9.57 -15.82 1.27
CA TYR A 92 10.27 -14.55 1.20
C TYR A 92 9.38 -13.43 0.67
N ALA A 93 8.61 -13.66 -0.41
CA ALA A 93 7.70 -12.67 -0.96
C ALA A 93 6.57 -12.25 0.02
N ARG A 94 6.26 -13.09 1.01
CA ARG A 94 5.31 -12.73 2.06
C ARG A 94 5.95 -11.84 3.14
N THR A 95 7.21 -12.10 3.48
CA THR A 95 7.93 -11.33 4.52
C THR A 95 8.32 -9.95 4.06
N VAL A 96 8.61 -9.77 2.76
CA VAL A 96 9.02 -8.46 2.21
C VAL A 96 7.83 -7.54 1.85
N ARG A 97 6.60 -8.02 2.03
CA ARG A 97 5.42 -7.21 1.73
C ARG A 97 5.39 -5.94 2.58
N PRO A 98 5.29 -4.74 1.98
CA PRO A 98 5.18 -3.50 2.74
C PRO A 98 3.86 -3.44 3.52
N MET A 99 3.87 -2.73 4.62
CA MET A 99 2.69 -2.36 5.39
C MET A 99 2.59 -0.83 5.40
N LEU A 100 2.05 -0.28 4.31
CA LEU A 100 1.89 1.17 4.20
C LEU A 100 0.84 1.63 5.20
N GLY A 101 1.25 2.46 6.15
CA GLY A 101 0.41 3.13 7.11
C GLY A 101 0.37 4.63 6.86
N TRP A 102 -0.55 5.31 7.53
CA TRP A 102 -0.62 6.76 7.54
C TRP A 102 -1.08 7.25 8.91
N ARG A 103 -0.69 8.46 9.25
CA ARG A 103 -1.10 9.15 10.46
C ARG A 103 -1.33 10.60 10.15
N SER A 104 -2.36 11.17 10.75
CA SER A 104 -2.62 12.59 10.65
C SER A 104 -2.84 13.18 12.03
N GLU A 105 -2.37 14.42 12.22
CA GLU A 105 -2.48 15.12 13.48
C GLU A 105 -2.41 16.63 13.27
N TYR A 106 -2.86 17.40 14.25
CA TYR A 106 -2.67 18.85 14.26
C TYR A 106 -1.26 19.18 14.77
N VAL A 107 -0.51 19.92 13.98
CA VAL A 107 0.85 20.39 14.28
C VAL A 107 0.91 21.92 14.33
N ALA A 108 1.72 22.48 15.20
CA ALA A 108 1.92 23.92 15.32
C ALA A 108 3.10 24.41 14.47
N GLY A 109 3.00 25.64 13.94
CA GLY A 109 4.13 26.33 13.30
C GLY A 109 4.52 25.82 11.91
N GLU A 110 3.77 24.91 11.31
CA GLU A 110 4.08 24.32 10.00
C GLU A 110 3.67 25.19 8.80
N LEU A 111 2.68 26.06 8.99
CA LEU A 111 2.27 27.04 7.98
C LEU A 111 2.28 28.45 8.57
N PRO A 112 2.74 29.47 7.81
CA PRO A 112 2.76 30.85 8.27
C PRO A 112 1.38 31.39 8.62
N GLY A 113 1.24 31.97 9.81
CA GLY A 113 -0.02 32.56 10.27
C GLY A 113 -1.05 31.59 10.83
N GLU A 114 -0.79 30.30 10.80
CA GLU A 114 -1.64 29.26 11.40
C GLU A 114 -1.11 28.85 12.76
N SER A 115 -1.98 28.88 13.79
CA SER A 115 -1.61 28.37 15.12
C SER A 115 -1.45 26.86 15.13
N LYS A 116 -2.28 26.15 14.33
CA LYS A 116 -2.26 24.71 14.11
C LYS A 116 -2.65 24.41 12.68
N ALA A 117 -1.91 23.51 12.03
CA ALA A 117 -2.20 22.99 10.72
C ALA A 117 -2.40 21.46 10.80
N TRP A 118 -3.23 20.92 9.92
CA TRP A 118 -3.42 19.48 9.81
C TRP A 118 -2.29 18.86 9.00
N SER A 119 -1.53 17.97 9.58
CA SER A 119 -0.42 17.28 8.92
C SER A 119 -0.78 15.82 8.68
N THR A 120 -0.49 15.32 7.48
CA THR A 120 -0.64 13.91 7.13
C THR A 120 0.71 13.36 6.72
N GLY A 121 1.08 12.24 7.32
CA GLY A 121 2.30 11.52 7.01
C GLY A 121 2.03 10.07 6.69
N VAL A 122 2.91 9.47 5.89
CA VAL A 122 2.90 8.05 5.55
C VAL A 122 4.10 7.36 6.18
N PHE A 123 3.97 6.07 6.47
CA PHE A 123 5.04 5.25 7.00
C PHE A 123 4.96 3.82 6.45
N ASN A 124 6.07 3.11 6.54
CA ASN A 124 6.13 1.70 6.20
C ASN A 124 6.32 0.88 7.50
N GLY A 125 5.24 0.28 7.98
CA GLY A 125 5.26 -0.63 9.14
C GLY A 125 5.71 -2.06 8.80
N GLY A 126 6.13 -2.34 7.56
CA GLY A 126 6.70 -3.62 7.16
C GLY A 126 8.12 -3.81 7.70
N GLN A 127 8.72 -4.98 7.42
CA GLN A 127 10.06 -5.32 7.88
C GLN A 127 11.18 -4.87 6.92
N HIS A 128 10.84 -4.53 5.67
CA HIS A 128 11.79 -4.20 4.62
C HIS A 128 11.50 -2.82 4.03
N ASN A 129 12.56 -2.11 3.66
CA ASN A 129 12.46 -0.84 2.96
C ASN A 129 11.79 -1.03 1.58
N VAL A 130 11.04 -0.03 1.16
CA VAL A 130 10.42 0.00 -0.17
C VAL A 130 10.71 1.33 -0.85
N GLY A 131 10.77 1.32 -2.18
CA GLY A 131 10.95 2.54 -2.96
C GLY A 131 9.60 3.08 -3.44
N VAL A 132 9.37 4.36 -3.29
CA VAL A 132 8.22 5.03 -3.91
C VAL A 132 8.36 4.92 -5.43
N HIS A 133 7.33 4.44 -6.09
CA HIS A 133 7.27 4.35 -7.55
C HIS A 133 6.54 5.56 -8.15
N ARG A 134 5.38 5.89 -7.56
CA ARG A 134 4.51 6.97 -8.03
C ARG A 134 3.67 7.52 -6.89
N VAL A 135 3.41 8.83 -6.94
CA VAL A 135 2.47 9.52 -6.05
C VAL A 135 1.57 10.39 -6.90
N ASP A 136 0.26 10.20 -6.75
CA ASP A 136 -0.76 10.98 -7.43
C ASP A 136 -1.79 11.49 -6.42
N TYR A 137 -2.50 12.51 -6.81
CA TYR A 137 -3.50 13.17 -5.98
C TYR A 137 -4.84 13.23 -6.68
N PHE A 138 -5.91 13.20 -5.89
CA PHE A 138 -7.25 13.46 -6.39
C PHE A 138 -7.97 14.41 -5.44
N VAL A 139 -8.35 15.56 -5.97
CA VAL A 139 -9.00 16.64 -5.20
C VAL A 139 -10.50 16.58 -5.37
N VAL A 140 -11.23 16.48 -4.28
CA VAL A 140 -12.70 16.54 -4.22
C VAL A 140 -13.10 17.86 -3.56
N ARG A 141 -13.91 18.65 -4.24
CA ARG A 141 -14.45 19.90 -3.71
C ARG A 141 -15.89 19.72 -3.27
N ASP A 142 -16.39 20.70 -2.52
CA ASP A 142 -17.81 20.78 -2.22
C ASP A 142 -18.62 20.97 -3.53
N GLY A 143 -19.62 20.10 -3.72
CA GLY A 143 -20.41 20.06 -4.94
C GLY A 143 -19.95 19.07 -6.01
N ASP A 144 -18.75 18.52 -5.91
CA ASP A 144 -18.34 17.44 -6.80
C ASP A 144 -19.17 16.15 -6.50
N VAL A 145 -19.86 15.66 -7.52
CA VAL A 145 -20.60 14.38 -7.46
C VAL A 145 -19.74 13.30 -8.08
N LEU A 146 -19.38 12.32 -7.29
CA LEU A 146 -18.63 11.15 -7.75
C LEU A 146 -19.53 9.93 -7.67
N ASP A 147 -20.00 9.48 -8.82
CA ASP A 147 -20.73 8.24 -8.99
C ASP A 147 -19.77 7.15 -9.42
N GLY A 148 -19.24 6.37 -8.46
CA GLY A 148 -18.38 5.23 -8.78
C GLY A 148 -16.90 5.40 -8.41
N PRO A 149 -16.04 4.46 -8.85
CA PRO A 149 -14.60 4.49 -8.61
C PRO A 149 -13.95 5.67 -9.35
N VAL A 150 -12.91 6.27 -8.73
CA VAL A 150 -12.15 7.37 -9.33
C VAL A 150 -11.51 6.88 -10.63
N PRO A 151 -11.82 7.50 -11.79
CA PRO A 151 -11.21 7.12 -13.06
C PRO A 151 -9.70 7.40 -13.06
N GLU A 152 -8.95 6.63 -13.86
CA GLU A 152 -7.48 6.70 -13.84
C GLU A 152 -6.94 8.07 -14.29
N ASP A 153 -7.60 8.72 -15.22
CA ASP A 153 -7.29 10.06 -15.75
C ASP A 153 -7.63 11.21 -14.78
N ALA A 154 -8.39 10.94 -13.73
CA ALA A 154 -8.69 11.92 -12.68
C ALA A 154 -7.55 12.08 -11.65
N TRP A 155 -6.58 11.16 -11.65
CA TRP A 155 -5.41 11.24 -10.78
C TRP A 155 -4.38 12.24 -11.33
N LEU A 156 -4.03 13.22 -10.52
CA LEU A 156 -3.19 14.35 -10.89
C LEU A 156 -1.79 14.20 -10.31
N SER A 157 -0.79 14.65 -11.05
CA SER A 157 0.56 14.87 -10.51
C SER A 157 0.55 15.99 -9.47
N LEU A 158 1.64 16.09 -8.69
CA LEU A 158 1.82 17.19 -7.72
C LEU A 158 1.65 18.58 -8.38
N ARG A 159 2.19 18.77 -9.59
CA ARG A 159 2.09 20.05 -10.32
C ARG A 159 0.66 20.36 -10.72
N GLU A 160 -0.02 19.42 -11.35
CA GLU A 160 -1.43 19.59 -11.78
C GLU A 160 -2.35 19.80 -10.58
N THR A 161 -2.08 19.14 -9.46
CA THR A 161 -2.78 19.36 -8.19
C THR A 161 -2.59 20.79 -7.71
N GLY A 162 -1.37 21.31 -7.74
CA GLY A 162 -1.06 22.69 -7.39
C GLY A 162 -1.80 23.70 -8.28
N GLU A 163 -1.83 23.48 -9.59
CA GLU A 163 -2.55 24.30 -10.56
C GLU A 163 -4.06 24.29 -10.27
N ARG A 164 -4.64 23.13 -9.99
CA ARG A 164 -6.08 22.98 -9.65
C ARG A 164 -6.43 23.67 -8.33
N LEU A 165 -5.57 23.58 -7.32
CA LEU A 165 -5.76 24.26 -6.03
C LEU A 165 -5.60 25.79 -6.17
N ALA A 166 -4.65 26.25 -6.99
CA ALA A 166 -4.47 27.67 -7.28
C ALA A 166 -5.69 28.28 -7.99
N ALA A 167 -6.34 27.53 -8.88
CA ALA A 167 -7.55 27.97 -9.58
C ALA A 167 -8.74 28.27 -8.63
N VAL A 168 -8.74 27.71 -7.41
CA VAL A 168 -9.71 28.00 -6.36
C VAL A 168 -9.18 28.97 -5.30
N GLY A 169 -8.05 29.63 -5.58
CA GLY A 169 -7.49 30.66 -4.72
C GLY A 169 -6.68 30.16 -3.53
N LEU A 170 -6.37 28.86 -3.46
CA LEU A 170 -5.49 28.29 -2.44
C LEU A 170 -4.03 28.46 -2.85
N ARG A 171 -3.19 28.87 -1.92
CA ARG A 171 -1.78 29.23 -2.17
C ARG A 171 -0.84 28.24 -1.50
N PRO A 172 0.16 27.70 -2.25
CA PRO A 172 1.20 26.88 -1.65
C PRO A 172 1.98 27.66 -0.58
N ALA A 173 2.50 26.97 0.41
CA ALA A 173 3.21 27.48 1.58
C ALA A 173 2.40 28.40 2.51
N ARG A 174 1.17 28.78 2.15
CA ARG A 174 0.25 29.54 2.99
C ARG A 174 -0.94 28.69 3.43
N ASP A 175 -1.67 28.15 2.45
CA ASP A 175 -2.89 27.38 2.72
C ASP A 175 -2.61 25.88 2.77
N TYR A 176 -1.54 25.43 2.09
CA TYR A 176 -1.10 24.04 2.08
C TYR A 176 0.38 23.91 1.74
N ARG A 177 0.97 22.78 2.13
CA ARG A 177 2.27 22.29 1.66
C ARG A 177 2.14 20.82 1.31
N LEU A 178 2.33 20.47 0.03
CA LEU A 178 2.44 19.10 -0.41
C LEU A 178 3.92 18.75 -0.57
N VAL A 179 4.31 17.57 -0.11
CA VAL A 179 5.70 17.12 -0.16
C VAL A 179 5.86 16.18 -1.35
N TRP A 180 6.86 16.48 -2.17
CA TRP A 180 7.20 15.64 -3.30
C TRP A 180 8.00 14.42 -2.85
N LEU A 181 7.42 13.23 -3.03
CA LEU A 181 8.12 11.96 -2.90
C LEU A 181 8.43 11.46 -4.31
N GLY A 182 9.66 11.67 -4.75
CA GLY A 182 10.11 11.27 -6.09
C GLY A 182 10.22 9.75 -6.23
N THR A 183 10.27 9.29 -7.48
CA THR A 183 10.52 7.88 -7.78
C THR A 183 11.86 7.44 -7.17
N GLY A 184 11.85 6.29 -6.47
CA GLY A 184 13.00 5.77 -5.75
C GLY A 184 13.15 6.32 -4.31
N PHE A 185 12.31 7.27 -3.88
CA PHE A 185 12.34 7.75 -2.49
C PHE A 185 12.11 6.58 -1.51
N PRO A 186 13.03 6.34 -0.55
CA PRO A 186 12.92 5.20 0.35
C PRO A 186 11.88 5.45 1.44
N LEU A 187 10.89 4.56 1.57
CA LEU A 187 10.11 4.42 2.78
C LEU A 187 10.77 3.34 3.64
N VAL A 188 11.51 3.82 4.63
CA VAL A 188 12.27 2.94 5.53
C VAL A 188 11.31 2.14 6.39
N ALA A 189 11.64 0.86 6.60
CA ALA A 189 10.97 0.03 7.58
C ALA A 189 11.32 0.54 8.97
N THR A 190 10.38 1.18 9.64
CA THR A 190 10.62 1.71 10.97
C THR A 190 9.88 0.86 12.00
N GLY A 191 10.61 0.34 12.99
CA GLY A 191 10.00 -0.23 14.20
C GLY A 191 9.30 0.84 15.06
N THR A 192 9.54 2.09 14.76
CA THR A 192 8.87 3.28 15.27
C THR A 192 8.03 3.89 14.17
N TYR A 193 6.85 4.38 14.48
CA TYR A 193 5.92 4.98 13.51
C TYR A 193 6.39 6.37 13.04
N GLU A 194 7.67 6.49 12.67
CA GLU A 194 8.17 7.71 12.04
C GLU A 194 7.47 7.92 10.71
N THR A 195 6.71 8.98 10.65
CA THR A 195 5.94 9.35 9.46
C THR A 195 6.73 10.32 8.60
N ILE A 196 6.71 10.08 7.29
CA ILE A 196 7.19 11.05 6.31
C ILE A 196 6.01 11.92 5.93
N SER A 197 6.08 13.22 6.24
CA SER A 197 5.01 14.16 5.89
C SER A 197 4.78 14.16 4.39
N VAL A 198 3.52 14.00 3.98
CA VAL A 198 3.08 14.08 2.57
C VAL A 198 2.28 15.35 2.30
N GLY A 199 1.74 15.97 3.35
CA GLY A 199 1.00 17.20 3.22
C GLY A 199 0.71 17.86 4.56
N VAL A 200 0.64 19.21 4.54
CA VAL A 200 0.21 20.05 5.66
C VAL A 200 -0.84 20.99 5.14
N PHE A 201 -1.94 21.17 5.88
CA PHE A 201 -3.15 21.84 5.42
C PHE A 201 -3.63 22.84 6.46
N SER A 202 -3.91 24.10 6.03
CA SER A 202 -4.50 25.13 6.85
C SER A 202 -5.98 24.86 7.12
N LYS A 203 -6.56 25.58 8.08
CA LYS A 203 -7.99 25.56 8.32
C LYS A 203 -8.77 25.95 7.05
N ARG A 204 -8.33 26.99 6.34
CA ARG A 204 -8.94 27.44 5.09
C ARG A 204 -8.94 26.32 4.03
N PHE A 205 -7.85 25.59 3.90
CA PHE A 205 -7.78 24.45 2.96
C PHE A 205 -8.84 23.38 3.30
N ILE A 206 -8.97 23.03 4.59
CA ILE A 206 -9.94 22.02 5.06
C ILE A 206 -11.38 22.47 4.82
N GLU A 207 -11.65 23.78 4.87
CA GLU A 207 -12.97 24.35 4.58
C GLU A 207 -13.34 24.30 3.09
N GLU A 208 -12.37 24.58 2.19
CA GLU A 208 -12.57 24.67 0.74
C GLU A 208 -12.48 23.32 0.01
N VAL A 209 -11.70 22.36 0.55
CA VAL A 209 -11.44 21.05 -0.06
C VAL A 209 -12.11 19.97 0.77
N ARG A 210 -13.10 19.30 0.21
CA ARG A 210 -13.87 18.26 0.90
C ARG A 210 -13.02 17.03 1.23
N ALA A 211 -12.23 16.55 0.26
CA ALA A 211 -11.29 15.45 0.44
C ALA A 211 -10.08 15.63 -0.48
N LEU A 212 -8.92 15.22 -0.01
CA LEU A 212 -7.72 15.11 -0.81
C LEU A 212 -7.21 13.67 -0.71
N HIS A 213 -7.46 12.90 -1.75
CA HIS A 213 -6.95 11.54 -1.83
C HIS A 213 -5.53 11.54 -2.36
N LEU A 214 -4.65 10.83 -1.68
CA LEU A 214 -3.29 10.55 -2.10
C LEU A 214 -3.21 9.07 -2.46
N ARG A 215 -2.77 8.78 -3.69
CA ARG A 215 -2.45 7.45 -4.17
C ARG A 215 -0.94 7.27 -4.14
N ILE A 216 -0.45 6.39 -3.28
CA ILE A 216 0.97 6.06 -3.21
C ILE A 216 1.20 4.64 -3.74
N GLN A 217 2.11 4.52 -4.70
CA GLN A 217 2.57 3.26 -5.23
C GLN A 217 4.02 3.03 -4.83
N VAL A 218 4.32 1.86 -4.31
CA VAL A 218 5.68 1.48 -3.88
C VAL A 218 6.09 0.16 -4.49
N VAL A 219 7.39 -0.02 -4.68
CA VAL A 219 7.98 -1.27 -5.15
C VAL A 219 8.75 -1.90 -4.00
N ASP A 220 8.47 -3.17 -3.73
CA ASP A 220 9.18 -3.95 -2.73
C ASP A 220 10.48 -4.57 -3.29
N SER A 221 11.26 -5.23 -2.43
CA SER A 221 12.55 -5.83 -2.80
C SER A 221 12.45 -7.00 -3.78
N VAL A 222 11.26 -7.56 -4.01
CA VAL A 222 11.02 -8.60 -5.04
C VAL A 222 10.49 -8.00 -6.35
N GLY A 223 10.28 -6.68 -6.40
CA GLY A 223 9.80 -5.96 -7.57
C GLY A 223 8.28 -6.01 -7.74
N ASP A 224 7.54 -6.42 -6.72
CA ASP A 224 6.08 -6.31 -6.72
C ASP A 224 5.68 -4.86 -6.42
N THR A 225 4.67 -4.35 -7.12
CA THR A 225 4.15 -3.00 -6.89
C THR A 225 2.89 -3.06 -6.03
N HIS A 226 2.92 -2.31 -4.96
CA HIS A 226 1.82 -2.16 -4.00
C HIS A 226 1.27 -0.75 -4.06
N GLU A 227 -0.03 -0.61 -3.86
CA GLU A 227 -0.73 0.67 -3.87
C GLU A 227 -1.55 0.82 -2.60
N ARG A 228 -1.58 2.03 -2.08
CA ARG A 228 -2.55 2.47 -1.09
C ARG A 228 -3.08 3.84 -1.46
N ILE A 229 -4.39 4.01 -1.28
CA ILE A 229 -5.07 5.30 -1.42
C ILE A 229 -5.53 5.71 -0.03
N LEU A 230 -5.25 6.94 0.35
CA LEU A 230 -5.62 7.49 1.65
C LEU A 230 -6.25 8.89 1.47
N ASP A 231 -7.18 9.23 2.36
CA ASP A 231 -7.72 10.59 2.44
C ASP A 231 -6.89 11.40 3.42
N CYS A 232 -6.15 12.39 2.90
CA CYS A 232 -5.27 13.25 3.69
C CYS A 232 -6.03 14.13 4.70
N LEU A 233 -7.34 14.36 4.48
CA LEU A 233 -8.17 15.20 5.35
C LEU A 233 -9.07 14.39 6.29
N LYS A 234 -8.96 13.07 6.28
CA LYS A 234 -9.73 12.20 7.17
C LYS A 234 -9.43 12.53 8.64
N GLY A 235 -10.47 12.87 9.39
CA GLY A 235 -10.37 13.29 10.79
C GLY A 235 -10.11 14.79 11.01
N ALA A 236 -9.74 15.55 9.97
CA ALA A 236 -9.47 16.98 10.11
C ALA A 236 -10.69 17.82 10.56
N ARG A 237 -11.89 17.34 10.29
CA ARG A 237 -13.16 18.00 10.63
C ARG A 237 -13.83 17.44 11.88
N GLU A 238 -13.33 16.34 12.40
CA GLU A 238 -13.83 15.79 13.65
C GLU A 238 -13.40 16.71 14.80
N PRO A 239 -14.33 17.08 15.72
CA PRO A 239 -13.94 17.83 16.89
C PRO A 239 -12.89 17.00 17.63
N VAL A 240 -11.75 17.61 17.92
CA VAL A 240 -10.69 16.97 18.75
C VAL A 240 -11.39 16.58 20.05
N ALA A 241 -11.59 15.26 20.27
CA ALA A 241 -12.09 14.77 21.53
C ALA A 241 -11.23 15.40 22.63
N ALA A 242 -11.86 16.06 23.59
CA ALA A 242 -11.15 16.63 24.73
C ALA A 242 -10.23 15.54 25.29
N PRO A 243 -8.98 15.88 25.70
CA PRO A 243 -8.08 14.90 26.27
C PRO A 243 -8.87 14.15 27.34
N VAL A 244 -8.94 12.84 27.22
CA VAL A 244 -9.50 12.01 28.27
C VAL A 244 -8.67 12.36 29.50
N GLU A 245 -9.24 13.10 30.45
CA GLU A 245 -8.62 13.32 31.76
C GLU A 245 -8.22 11.95 32.24
N GLN A 246 -6.93 11.70 32.32
CA GLN A 246 -6.41 10.47 32.92
C GLN A 246 -7.01 10.46 34.32
N GLY A 247 -8.02 9.59 34.52
CA GLY A 247 -8.62 9.38 35.81
C GLY A 247 -7.52 9.13 36.84
N PRO A 248 -7.77 9.42 38.12
CA PRO A 248 -6.75 9.38 39.15
C PRO A 248 -5.96 8.08 39.07
N ALA A 249 -4.63 8.21 39.07
CA ALA A 249 -3.68 7.13 38.95
C ALA A 249 -4.11 5.95 39.81
N ALA A 250 -4.19 4.77 39.18
CA ALA A 250 -4.51 3.55 39.90
C ALA A 250 -3.62 3.42 41.14
N PRO A 251 -4.17 3.04 42.32
CA PRO A 251 -3.39 2.93 43.54
C PRO A 251 -2.22 1.99 43.32
N ALA A 252 -1.04 2.43 43.79
CA ALA A 252 0.23 1.70 43.65
C ALA A 252 0.05 0.23 44.05
N ALA A 253 0.50 -0.66 43.16
CA ALA A 253 0.45 -2.09 43.40
C ALA A 253 1.10 -2.45 44.73
N VAL A 254 0.33 -3.08 45.60
CA VAL A 254 0.83 -3.62 46.88
C VAL A 254 1.93 -4.64 46.57
N PRO A 255 3.11 -4.53 47.18
CA PRO A 255 4.19 -5.48 46.91
C PRO A 255 3.77 -6.90 47.38
N VAL A 256 3.85 -7.83 46.44
CA VAL A 256 3.58 -9.26 46.71
C VAL A 256 4.71 -9.78 47.64
N PRO A 257 4.40 -10.37 48.82
CA PRO A 257 5.40 -10.94 49.69
C PRO A 257 6.10 -12.11 49.01
N ARG A 258 7.44 -12.07 48.95
CA ARG A 258 8.27 -13.21 48.54
C ARG A 258 8.24 -14.23 49.70
N PHE A 259 7.64 -15.37 49.44
CA PHE A 259 7.81 -16.53 50.32
C PHE A 259 9.22 -17.13 50.17
N PRO A 260 9.81 -17.64 51.26
CA PRO A 260 11.15 -18.23 51.28
C PRO A 260 11.25 -19.52 50.47
#